data_37151ab6e0ebd3767cf90fec428ed648
#
_entry.id   37151ab6e0ebd3767cf90fec428ed648
#
_cell.length_a   1.000
_cell.length_b   1.000
_cell.length_c   1.000
_cell.angle_alpha   90.00
_cell.angle_beta   90.00
_cell.angle_gamma   90.00
#
_symmetry.space_group_name_H-M   'P 1'
#
loop_
_entity.id
_entity.type
_entity.pdbx_description
1 polymer ?
#
loop_
_entity_poly.entity_id
_entity_poly.type
_entity_poly.pdbx_seq_one_letter_code
_entity_poly.pdbx_strand_id
1 'polypeptide(L)'
;MYNGSMNKTVKKSGFTLIELVVVLVFVSIALVLFFLQKQNLDAMHRDEQRKEAVNAMYYALEEGFYAKNGYYTETITDENLTVMDPKLFTDPNGVYINGEGGSLNYISADCNNGKCREYTLRARLEKEDDYIKKNRHN
;
A
#
# COMPACT_ATOMS: atom_id res chain seq x y z
N MET A 1 68.15 17.60 35.17
CA MET A 1 66.78 17.66 34.59
C MET A 1 66.46 16.29 34.02
N TYR A 2 65.68 15.50 34.77
CA TYR A 2 65.23 14.19 34.33
C TYR A 2 63.80 14.29 33.81
N ASN A 3 63.62 14.12 32.51
CA ASN A 3 62.32 14.08 31.87
C ASN A 3 61.82 12.63 31.87
N GLY A 4 60.98 12.30 32.86
CA GLY A 4 60.26 11.00 32.92
C GLY A 4 59.10 10.98 31.97
N SER A 5 59.27 10.39 30.78
CA SER A 5 58.16 10.08 29.89
C SER A 5 57.32 8.91 30.48
N MET A 6 56.13 9.25 31.04
CA MET A 6 55.13 8.27 31.44
C MET A 6 54.43 7.70 30.22
N ASN A 7 54.87 6.57 29.73
CA ASN A 7 54.12 5.74 28.77
C ASN A 7 52.87 5.17 29.46
N LYS A 8 51.71 5.81 29.22
CA LYS A 8 50.39 5.23 29.53
C LYS A 8 50.15 4.03 28.61
N THR A 9 50.40 2.86 29.10
CA THR A 9 49.96 1.62 28.47
C THR A 9 48.43 1.58 28.50
N VAL A 10 47.77 1.81 27.38
CA VAL A 10 46.34 1.62 27.21
C VAL A 10 46.09 0.12 27.27
N LYS A 11 45.52 -0.37 28.39
CA LYS A 11 45.05 -1.75 28.51
C LYS A 11 43.97 -1.94 27.46
N LYS A 12 44.26 -2.69 26.39
CA LYS A 12 43.23 -3.22 25.47
C LYS A 12 42.46 -4.33 26.25
N SER A 13 41.30 -3.98 26.79
CA SER A 13 40.38 -4.99 27.33
C SER A 13 39.75 -5.73 26.13
N GLY A 14 40.03 -6.99 25.97
CA GLY A 14 39.36 -7.85 25.01
C GLY A 14 37.95 -8.20 25.54
N PHE A 15 36.99 -8.42 24.63
CA PHE A 15 35.66 -8.92 24.98
C PHE A 15 35.74 -10.28 25.66
N THR A 16 34.93 -10.47 26.71
CA THR A 16 34.77 -11.78 27.33
C THR A 16 33.84 -12.67 26.49
N LEU A 17 33.99 -13.98 26.54
CA LEU A 17 33.16 -14.92 25.80
C LEU A 17 31.66 -14.75 26.15
N ILE A 18 31.34 -14.49 27.41
CA ILE A 18 29.97 -14.28 27.87
C ILE A 18 29.39 -12.98 27.30
N GLU A 19 30.17 -11.93 27.21
CA GLU A 19 29.75 -10.64 26.61
C GLU A 19 29.42 -10.80 25.13
N LEU A 20 30.21 -11.59 24.38
CA LEU A 20 29.93 -11.89 22.98
C LEU A 20 28.59 -12.66 22.84
N VAL A 21 28.35 -13.65 23.68
CA VAL A 21 27.06 -14.42 23.65
C VAL A 21 25.88 -13.51 23.93
N VAL A 22 25.97 -12.64 24.93
CA VAL A 22 24.90 -11.68 25.27
C VAL A 22 24.62 -10.74 24.10
N VAL A 23 25.64 -10.19 23.45
CA VAL A 23 25.47 -9.33 22.28
C VAL A 23 24.78 -10.07 21.14
N LEU A 24 25.16 -11.31 20.85
CA LEU A 24 24.53 -12.11 19.80
C LEU A 24 23.04 -12.36 20.06
N VAL A 25 22.66 -12.60 21.32
CA VAL A 25 21.25 -12.77 21.71
C VAL A 25 20.46 -11.47 21.46
N PHE A 26 20.96 -10.33 21.89
CA PHE A 26 20.30 -9.05 21.65
C PHE A 26 20.16 -8.70 20.16
N VAL A 27 21.20 -8.94 19.38
CA VAL A 27 21.17 -8.73 17.92
C VAL A 27 20.12 -9.64 17.27
N SER A 28 20.04 -10.91 17.68
CA SER A 28 19.05 -11.85 17.16
C SER A 28 17.62 -11.38 17.42
N ILE A 29 17.33 -10.92 18.64
CA ILE A 29 16.00 -10.38 19.00
C ILE A 29 15.68 -9.13 18.16
N ALA A 30 16.61 -8.21 18.02
CA ALA A 30 16.43 -6.99 17.23
C ALA A 30 16.14 -7.30 15.76
N LEU A 31 16.83 -8.28 15.17
CA LEU A 31 16.57 -8.72 13.79
C LEU A 31 15.17 -9.30 13.61
N VAL A 32 14.71 -10.16 14.53
CA VAL A 32 13.35 -10.71 14.47
C VAL A 32 12.30 -9.60 14.50
N LEU A 33 12.41 -8.65 15.42
CA LEU A 33 11.49 -7.52 15.53
C LEU A 33 11.51 -6.65 14.26
N PHE A 34 12.68 -6.41 13.69
CA PHE A 34 12.83 -5.65 12.44
C PHE A 34 12.09 -6.31 11.26
N PHE A 35 12.23 -7.63 11.09
CA PHE A 35 11.56 -8.34 10.00
C PHE A 35 10.03 -8.35 10.17
N LEU A 36 9.52 -8.50 11.39
CA LEU A 36 8.08 -8.46 11.67
C LEU A 36 7.50 -7.06 11.34
N GLN A 37 8.19 -6.00 11.72
CA GLN A 37 7.75 -4.64 11.42
C GLN A 37 7.79 -4.32 9.93
N LYS A 38 8.81 -4.80 9.21
CA LYS A 38 8.93 -4.59 7.76
C LYS A 38 7.72 -5.16 7.01
N GLN A 39 7.32 -6.42 7.31
CA GLN A 39 6.16 -7.05 6.67
C GLN A 39 4.86 -6.25 6.92
N ASN A 40 4.72 -5.69 8.11
CA ASN A 40 3.56 -4.87 8.45
C ASN A 40 3.53 -3.55 7.66
N LEU A 41 4.67 -2.88 7.52
CA LEU A 41 4.80 -1.65 6.72
C LEU A 41 4.54 -1.91 5.24
N ASP A 42 5.05 -3.00 4.69
CA ASP A 42 4.82 -3.36 3.29
C ASP A 42 3.32 -3.61 3.01
N ALA A 43 2.60 -4.25 3.94
CA ALA A 43 1.15 -4.44 3.82
C ALA A 43 0.38 -3.11 3.90
N MET A 44 0.73 -2.23 4.83
CA MET A 44 0.15 -0.88 4.93
C MET A 44 0.39 -0.06 3.65
N HIS A 45 1.58 -0.15 3.07
CA HIS A 45 1.89 0.54 1.82
C HIS A 45 1.03 0.05 0.65
N ARG A 46 0.81 -1.27 0.53
CA ARG A 46 -0.12 -1.82 -0.47
C ARG A 46 -1.55 -1.36 -0.24
N ASP A 47 -1.99 -1.25 1.00
CA ASP A 47 -3.33 -0.77 1.34
C ASP A 47 -3.51 0.71 0.93
N GLU A 48 -2.50 1.55 1.16
CA GLU A 48 -2.53 2.95 0.70
C GLU A 48 -2.59 3.05 -0.83
N GLN A 49 -1.85 2.23 -1.57
CA GLN A 49 -1.92 2.18 -3.04
C GLN A 49 -3.32 1.77 -3.53
N ARG A 50 -3.99 0.82 -2.86
CA ARG A 50 -5.36 0.42 -3.16
C ARG A 50 -6.36 1.55 -2.92
N LYS A 51 -6.22 2.28 -1.82
CA LYS A 51 -7.06 3.46 -1.51
C LYS A 51 -6.85 4.56 -2.54
N GLU A 52 -5.60 4.81 -2.94
CA GLU A 52 -5.26 5.77 -3.99
C GLU A 52 -5.93 5.42 -5.31
N ALA A 53 -5.86 4.16 -5.73
CA ALA A 53 -6.50 3.66 -6.94
C ALA A 53 -8.03 3.87 -6.91
N VAL A 54 -8.70 3.49 -5.81
CA VAL A 54 -10.14 3.69 -5.65
C VAL A 54 -10.52 5.17 -5.66
N ASN A 55 -9.73 6.03 -5.01
CA ASN A 55 -9.98 7.47 -5.03
C ASN A 55 -9.81 8.07 -6.44
N ALA A 56 -8.75 7.67 -7.16
CA ALA A 56 -8.55 8.13 -8.54
C ALA A 56 -9.70 7.69 -9.46
N MET A 57 -10.15 6.44 -9.37
CA MET A 57 -11.30 5.94 -10.12
C MET A 57 -12.58 6.69 -9.76
N TYR A 58 -12.81 6.95 -8.47
CA TYR A 58 -13.95 7.71 -7.99
C TYR A 58 -14.01 9.10 -8.62
N TYR A 59 -12.93 9.86 -8.55
CA TYR A 59 -12.89 11.20 -9.15
C TYR A 59 -12.97 11.16 -10.69
N ALA A 60 -12.36 10.18 -11.33
CA ALA A 60 -12.46 10.00 -12.78
C ALA A 60 -13.91 9.69 -13.21
N LEU A 61 -14.65 8.92 -12.43
CA LEU A 61 -16.07 8.63 -12.66
C LEU A 61 -16.96 9.85 -12.41
N GLU A 62 -16.79 10.55 -11.28
CA GLU A 62 -17.66 11.66 -10.89
C GLU A 62 -17.37 12.94 -11.71
N GLU A 63 -16.12 13.38 -11.72
CA GLU A 63 -15.73 14.66 -12.33
C GLU A 63 -15.38 14.53 -13.82
N GLY A 64 -14.97 13.33 -14.26
CA GLY A 64 -14.61 13.07 -15.65
C GLY A 64 -15.76 12.49 -16.46
N PHE A 65 -16.19 11.29 -16.14
CA PHE A 65 -17.14 10.54 -16.96
C PHE A 65 -18.58 11.01 -16.77
N TYR A 66 -19.08 11.08 -15.53
CA TYR A 66 -20.46 11.49 -15.25
C TYR A 66 -20.74 12.93 -15.65
N ALA A 67 -19.82 13.84 -15.39
CA ALA A 67 -19.97 15.25 -15.76
C ALA A 67 -20.17 15.46 -17.28
N LYS A 68 -19.64 14.54 -18.11
CA LYS A 68 -19.78 14.59 -19.57
C LYS A 68 -21.00 13.84 -20.07
N ASN A 69 -21.34 12.71 -19.45
CA ASN A 69 -22.29 11.75 -20.00
C ASN A 69 -23.63 11.71 -19.25
N GLY A 70 -23.68 12.14 -17.98
CA GLY A 70 -24.87 12.11 -17.13
C GLY A 70 -25.30 10.70 -16.67
N TYR A 71 -24.41 9.71 -16.77
CA TYR A 71 -24.59 8.32 -16.33
C TYR A 71 -23.22 7.71 -16.03
N TYR A 72 -23.21 6.55 -15.36
CA TYR A 72 -21.99 5.77 -15.13
C TYR A 72 -21.88 4.63 -16.16
N THR A 73 -20.67 4.18 -16.42
CA THR A 73 -20.41 3.07 -17.33
C THR A 73 -20.67 1.72 -16.64
N GLU A 74 -21.07 0.71 -17.41
CA GLU A 74 -21.26 -0.65 -16.88
C GLU A 74 -19.93 -1.31 -16.47
N THR A 75 -18.85 -1.01 -17.19
CA THR A 75 -17.49 -1.49 -16.90
C THR A 75 -16.52 -0.34 -16.98
N ILE A 76 -15.48 -0.36 -16.13
CA ILE A 76 -14.40 0.64 -16.19
C ILE A 76 -13.17 0.03 -16.83
N THR A 77 -12.58 0.80 -17.74
CA THR A 77 -11.36 0.47 -18.47
C THR A 77 -10.50 1.72 -18.64
N ASP A 78 -9.24 1.55 -18.97
CA ASP A 78 -8.33 2.64 -19.31
C ASP A 78 -8.79 3.42 -20.57
N GLU A 79 -9.60 2.81 -21.43
CA GLU A 79 -10.18 3.46 -22.61
C GLU A 79 -11.31 4.43 -22.27
N ASN A 80 -12.13 4.13 -21.26
CA ASN A 80 -13.28 4.97 -20.90
C ASN A 80 -13.00 5.96 -19.74
N LEU A 81 -11.99 5.71 -18.92
CA LEU A 81 -11.52 6.61 -17.87
C LEU A 81 -10.12 7.20 -18.20
N THR A 82 -9.99 7.84 -19.33
CA THR A 82 -8.72 8.38 -19.86
C THR A 82 -8.08 9.48 -19.02
N VAL A 83 -8.77 9.99 -18.01
CA VAL A 83 -8.28 11.09 -17.12
C VAL A 83 -7.37 10.57 -16.01
N MET A 84 -7.27 9.26 -15.79
CA MET A 84 -6.44 8.68 -14.74
C MET A 84 -5.27 7.87 -15.31
N ASP A 85 -4.26 7.63 -14.47
CA ASP A 85 -3.11 6.78 -14.84
C ASP A 85 -3.58 5.32 -15.04
N PRO A 86 -3.35 4.71 -16.22
CA PRO A 86 -3.71 3.33 -16.49
C PRO A 86 -3.17 2.31 -15.47
N LYS A 87 -2.06 2.59 -14.80
CA LYS A 87 -1.47 1.73 -13.77
C LYS A 87 -2.38 1.54 -12.56
N LEU A 88 -3.25 2.51 -12.28
CA LEU A 88 -4.18 2.47 -11.15
C LEU A 88 -5.34 1.49 -11.33
N PHE A 89 -5.55 0.94 -12.55
CA PHE A 89 -6.49 -0.16 -12.75
C PHE A 89 -5.95 -1.52 -12.28
N THR A 90 -4.67 -1.59 -11.93
CA THR A 90 -4.00 -2.80 -11.46
C THR A 90 -3.66 -2.65 -9.97
N ASP A 91 -3.97 -3.68 -9.20
CA ASP A 91 -3.65 -3.68 -7.78
C ASP A 91 -2.14 -3.90 -7.52
N PRO A 92 -1.64 -3.72 -6.29
CA PRO A 92 -0.22 -3.92 -5.97
C PRO A 92 0.31 -5.34 -6.23
N ASN A 93 -0.57 -6.32 -6.42
CA ASN A 93 -0.22 -7.70 -6.73
C ASN A 93 -0.22 -7.97 -8.24
N GLY A 94 -0.49 -6.96 -9.08
CA GLY A 94 -0.50 -7.06 -10.53
C GLY A 94 -1.82 -7.58 -11.13
N VAL A 95 -2.91 -7.60 -10.36
CA VAL A 95 -4.23 -8.03 -10.82
C VAL A 95 -5.05 -6.82 -11.25
N TYR A 96 -5.58 -6.86 -12.48
CA TYR A 96 -6.45 -5.83 -13.01
C TYR A 96 -7.78 -5.78 -12.24
N ILE A 97 -8.42 -4.61 -12.19
CA ILE A 97 -9.73 -4.43 -11.52
C ILE A 97 -10.74 -5.47 -12.00
N ASN A 98 -11.52 -6.01 -11.08
CA ASN A 98 -12.43 -7.14 -11.28
C ASN A 98 -11.77 -8.46 -11.72
N GLY A 99 -10.42 -8.52 -11.76
CA GLY A 99 -9.70 -9.76 -12.03
C GLY A 99 -9.82 -10.76 -10.89
N GLU A 100 -9.73 -12.04 -11.22
CA GLU A 100 -9.81 -13.13 -10.24
C GLU A 100 -8.65 -13.02 -9.21
N GLY A 101 -8.99 -13.06 -7.94
CA GLY A 101 -8.02 -12.90 -6.85
C GLY A 101 -7.57 -11.47 -6.57
N GLY A 102 -7.99 -10.49 -7.38
CA GLY A 102 -7.67 -9.09 -7.20
C GLY A 102 -8.32 -8.46 -5.97
N SER A 103 -7.78 -7.33 -5.55
CA SER A 103 -8.27 -6.57 -4.40
C SER A 103 -9.14 -5.37 -4.78
N LEU A 104 -9.17 -4.98 -6.07
CA LEU A 104 -9.94 -3.86 -6.59
C LEU A 104 -11.19 -4.36 -7.32
N ASN A 105 -12.35 -3.83 -6.96
CA ASN A 105 -13.62 -4.20 -7.59
C ASN A 105 -14.45 -2.95 -7.93
N TYR A 106 -15.06 -2.97 -9.12
CA TYR A 106 -16.08 -2.04 -9.57
C TYR A 106 -17.36 -2.82 -9.83
N ILE A 107 -18.44 -2.39 -9.23
CA ILE A 107 -19.78 -3.00 -9.36
C ILE A 107 -20.74 -1.90 -9.77
N SER A 108 -21.27 -1.99 -10.98
CA SER A 108 -22.32 -1.11 -11.48
C SER A 108 -23.71 -1.65 -11.11
N ALA A 109 -24.68 -0.78 -10.95
CA ALA A 109 -26.05 -1.13 -10.66
C ALA A 109 -27.06 -0.21 -11.38
N ASP A 110 -28.30 -0.66 -11.49
CA ASP A 110 -29.37 0.03 -12.22
C ASP A 110 -28.95 0.42 -13.64
N CYS A 111 -28.51 -0.59 -14.41
CA CYS A 111 -28.00 -0.42 -15.74
C CYS A 111 -29.07 -0.68 -16.82
N ASN A 112 -29.12 0.20 -17.82
CA ASN A 112 -29.94 0.02 -19.02
C ASN A 112 -29.11 0.43 -20.25
N ASN A 113 -28.91 -0.52 -21.18
CA ASN A 113 -28.12 -0.32 -22.40
C ASN A 113 -26.71 0.24 -22.15
N GLY A 114 -25.98 -0.31 -21.15
CA GLY A 114 -24.62 0.09 -20.80
C GLY A 114 -24.53 1.41 -20.00
N LYS A 115 -25.69 2.02 -19.67
CA LYS A 115 -25.76 3.24 -18.85
C LYS A 115 -26.30 2.88 -17.47
N CYS A 116 -25.52 3.14 -16.45
CA CYS A 116 -25.84 2.80 -15.06
C CYS A 116 -26.11 4.08 -14.25
N ARG A 117 -26.95 3.95 -13.21
CA ARG A 117 -27.24 5.05 -12.28
C ARG A 117 -26.39 4.96 -11.04
N GLU A 118 -25.96 3.77 -10.68
CA GLU A 118 -25.22 3.53 -9.45
C GLU A 118 -23.96 2.72 -9.70
N TYR A 119 -22.99 2.92 -8.85
CA TYR A 119 -21.82 2.05 -8.76
C TYR A 119 -21.27 1.97 -7.34
N THR A 120 -20.50 0.93 -7.10
CA THR A 120 -19.69 0.76 -5.90
C THR A 120 -18.26 0.40 -6.30
N LEU A 121 -17.32 1.18 -5.85
CA LEU A 121 -15.89 0.88 -5.88
C LEU A 121 -15.48 0.29 -4.53
N ARG A 122 -14.73 -0.79 -4.54
CA ARG A 122 -14.27 -1.48 -3.35
C ARG A 122 -12.81 -1.87 -3.48
N ALA A 123 -12.02 -1.55 -2.46
CA ALA A 123 -10.69 -2.11 -2.26
C ALA A 123 -10.69 -3.00 -1.03
N ARG A 124 -10.25 -4.25 -1.18
CA ARG A 124 -10.00 -5.17 -0.07
C ARG A 124 -8.63 -4.88 0.51
N LEU A 125 -8.59 -4.50 1.78
CA LEU A 125 -7.37 -4.14 2.49
C LEU A 125 -6.83 -5.32 3.31
N GLU A 126 -5.54 -5.29 3.63
CA GLU A 126 -4.86 -6.32 4.41
C GLU A 126 -4.86 -6.03 5.90
N LYS A 127 -4.89 -4.75 6.27
CA LYS A 127 -4.75 -4.27 7.66
C LYS A 127 -5.97 -3.56 8.20
N GLU A 128 -6.89 -3.18 7.34
CA GLU A 128 -8.10 -2.44 7.69
C GLU A 128 -9.31 -3.09 7.04
N ASP A 129 -10.50 -2.61 7.40
CA ASP A 129 -11.74 -2.97 6.72
C ASP A 129 -11.74 -2.49 5.26
N ASP A 130 -12.55 -3.12 4.43
CA ASP A 130 -12.66 -2.79 3.02
C ASP A 130 -12.93 -1.31 2.79
N TYR A 131 -12.16 -0.69 1.90
CA TYR A 131 -12.36 0.71 1.52
C TYR A 131 -13.40 0.80 0.41
N ILE A 132 -14.52 1.50 0.67
CA ILE A 132 -15.66 1.55 -0.23
C ILE A 132 -15.99 2.99 -0.61
N LYS A 133 -16.20 3.23 -1.91
CA LYS A 133 -16.77 4.47 -2.47
C LYS A 133 -18.00 4.14 -3.29
N LYS A 134 -19.03 4.97 -3.18
CA LYS A 134 -20.25 4.86 -3.98
C LYS A 134 -20.47 6.14 -4.77
N ASN A 135 -21.31 6.06 -5.80
CA ASN A 135 -21.72 7.20 -6.60
C ASN A 135 -22.26 8.35 -5.74
N ARG A 136 -22.02 9.57 -6.22
CA ARG A 136 -22.47 10.82 -5.60
C ARG A 136 -23.89 11.20 -6.06
N HIS A 137 -24.21 10.87 -7.30
CA HIS A 137 -25.47 11.22 -7.95
C HIS A 137 -26.38 9.98 -8.04
N ASN A 138 -27.63 10.13 -7.63
CA ASN A 138 -28.68 9.12 -7.74
C ASN A 138 -29.68 9.55 -8.82
#